data_ad1ed4703a09a8e17e68924c0d48a0be
#
_entry.id   ad1ed4703a09a8e17e68924c0d48a0be
#
_cell.length_a   1.000
_cell.length_b   1.000
_cell.length_c   1.000
_cell.angle_alpha   90.00
_cell.angle_beta   90.00
_cell.angle_gamma   90.00
#
_symmetry.space_group_name_H-M   'P 1'
#
loop_
_entity.id
_entity.type
_entity.pdbx_description
1 polymer ?
#
loop_
_entity_poly.entity_id
_entity_poly.type
_entity_poly.pdbx_seq_one_letter_code
_entity_poly.pdbx_strand_id
1 'polypeptide(L)'
;DVNDVEALFDQFLSAPELKEVGKIISKRLGRKLEAYDIWYDGFKARSNLDENKLNEQTRTLYPDAVTMEKKLPEILQKLGFSPDRAQYLADKIAVDPARGSGHAWGASMKGQRSRLRTRIPSQGMDYKGYNIAIHEFGHNVEQTISLYDVDYYMLNGVPNTAFTEALAFVFQKRDLELLGIKDENPEKEKMDILDKIWSMYEICGVSMLDISVWKWMYAHPNATAGELQEAVIRLSKEIWNKYYAPVFGVKDETVLAIYSHMIGYPLYLSAYAFGQIIEFQLENYLNGKDFANEVSRIFKQGRLTPNVWIKQATGNDLTVDPMLEALRKVLKD
;
A
#
# COMPACT_ATOMS: atom_id res chain seq x y z
N ASP A 1 -0.47 -16.56 -11.99
CA ASP A 1 0.11 -16.52 -13.32
C ASP A 1 0.40 -15.07 -13.73
N VAL A 2 1.51 -14.84 -14.47
CA VAL A 2 1.86 -13.49 -14.94
C VAL A 2 0.79 -12.90 -15.86
N ASN A 3 0.09 -13.73 -16.62
CA ASN A 3 -0.99 -13.28 -17.49
C ASN A 3 -2.19 -12.76 -16.71
N ASP A 4 -2.49 -13.34 -15.55
CA ASP A 4 -3.56 -12.86 -14.65
C ASP A 4 -3.19 -11.48 -14.09
N VAL A 5 -1.91 -11.31 -13.74
CA VAL A 5 -1.35 -10.02 -13.27
C VAL A 5 -1.51 -8.94 -14.34
N GLU A 6 -1.04 -9.23 -15.56
CA GLU A 6 -1.12 -8.29 -16.67
C GLU A 6 -2.57 -7.96 -17.04
N ALA A 7 -3.47 -8.95 -17.02
CA ALA A 7 -4.88 -8.74 -17.30
C ALA A 7 -5.54 -7.79 -16.27
N LEU A 8 -5.21 -7.97 -14.98
CA LEU A 8 -5.72 -7.10 -13.93
C LEU A 8 -5.21 -5.66 -14.07
N PHE A 9 -3.92 -5.50 -14.39
CA PHE A 9 -3.33 -4.19 -14.62
C PHE A 9 -3.84 -3.53 -15.91
N ASP A 10 -4.03 -4.31 -16.99
CA ASP A 10 -4.60 -3.81 -18.24
C ASP A 10 -6.04 -3.31 -18.03
N GLN A 11 -6.86 -4.03 -17.26
CA GLN A 11 -8.21 -3.61 -16.90
C GLN A 11 -8.20 -2.25 -16.19
N PHE A 12 -7.33 -2.06 -15.21
CA PHE A 12 -7.21 -0.80 -14.49
C PHE A 12 -6.68 0.34 -15.39
N LEU A 13 -5.55 0.12 -16.07
CA LEU A 13 -4.88 1.14 -16.90
C LEU A 13 -5.73 1.57 -18.10
N SER A 14 -6.63 0.71 -18.58
CA SER A 14 -7.54 0.99 -19.70
C SER A 14 -8.86 1.64 -19.25
N ALA A 15 -9.07 1.86 -17.94
CA ALA A 15 -10.31 2.43 -17.42
C ALA A 15 -10.54 3.86 -17.94
N PRO A 16 -11.70 4.14 -18.57
CA PRO A 16 -11.99 5.46 -19.16
C PRO A 16 -12.05 6.57 -18.11
N GLU A 17 -12.33 6.25 -16.86
CA GLU A 17 -12.39 7.16 -15.73
C GLU A 17 -11.05 7.88 -15.48
N LEU A 18 -9.92 7.27 -15.84
CA LEU A 18 -8.58 7.87 -15.69
C LEU A 18 -8.43 9.16 -16.52
N LYS A 19 -9.12 9.26 -17.64
CA LYS A 19 -9.17 10.51 -18.43
C LYS A 19 -9.85 11.64 -17.67
N GLU A 20 -10.89 11.33 -16.90
CA GLU A 20 -11.59 12.33 -16.09
C GLU A 20 -10.71 12.80 -14.93
N VAL A 21 -9.97 11.89 -14.29
CA VAL A 21 -8.96 12.26 -13.29
C VAL A 21 -7.90 13.18 -13.91
N GLY A 22 -7.38 12.86 -15.08
CA GLY A 22 -6.43 13.70 -15.82
C GLY A 22 -6.98 15.12 -16.11
N LYS A 23 -8.28 15.23 -16.46
CA LYS A 23 -8.94 16.55 -16.65
C LYS A 23 -9.02 17.33 -15.35
N ILE A 24 -9.32 16.67 -14.22
CA ILE A 24 -9.35 17.32 -12.90
C ILE A 24 -7.97 17.87 -12.56
N ILE A 25 -6.90 17.09 -12.77
CA ILE A 25 -5.52 17.54 -12.53
C ILE A 25 -5.17 18.72 -13.42
N SER A 26 -5.43 18.62 -14.75
CA SER A 26 -5.20 19.69 -15.71
C SER A 26 -5.91 21.00 -15.31
N LYS A 27 -7.16 20.90 -14.85
CA LYS A 27 -7.93 22.07 -14.35
C LYS A 27 -7.28 22.66 -13.10
N ARG A 28 -6.81 21.85 -12.16
CA ARG A 28 -6.14 22.31 -10.94
C ARG A 28 -4.80 22.99 -11.23
N LEU A 29 -4.06 22.48 -12.22
CA LEU A 29 -2.79 23.05 -12.66
C LEU A 29 -2.96 24.28 -13.55
N GLY A 30 -4.15 24.51 -14.11
CA GLY A 30 -4.39 25.61 -15.07
C GLY A 30 -3.68 25.45 -16.40
N ARG A 31 -3.21 24.23 -16.73
CA ARG A 31 -2.50 23.92 -17.99
C ARG A 31 -2.78 22.48 -18.42
N LYS A 32 -2.40 22.15 -19.65
CA LYS A 32 -2.37 20.74 -20.12
C LYS A 32 -1.38 19.93 -19.28
N LEU A 33 -1.66 18.63 -19.17
CA LEU A 33 -0.74 17.70 -18.53
C LEU A 33 0.55 17.54 -19.35
N GLU A 34 1.64 17.38 -18.64
CA GLU A 34 2.94 16.97 -19.16
C GLU A 34 3.33 15.62 -18.54
N ALA A 35 4.28 14.89 -19.13
CA ALA A 35 4.60 13.53 -18.72
C ALA A 35 4.94 13.41 -17.20
N TYR A 36 5.61 14.42 -16.65
CA TYR A 36 5.99 14.44 -15.23
C TYR A 36 4.79 14.68 -14.27
N ASP A 37 3.61 15.06 -14.77
CA ASP A 37 2.40 15.15 -13.94
C ASP A 37 1.87 13.76 -13.52
N ILE A 38 2.49 12.67 -13.99
CA ILE A 38 2.26 11.34 -13.48
C ILE A 38 2.52 11.27 -11.96
N TRP A 39 3.44 12.11 -11.45
CA TRP A 39 3.73 12.27 -10.03
C TRP A 39 2.95 13.39 -9.34
N TYR A 40 1.81 13.78 -9.90
CA TYR A 40 0.97 14.81 -9.28
C TYR A 40 0.51 14.36 -7.89
N ASP A 41 0.84 15.18 -6.88
CA ASP A 41 0.53 14.92 -5.47
C ASP A 41 -0.49 15.89 -4.85
N GLY A 42 -1.12 16.71 -5.69
CA GLY A 42 -2.06 17.75 -5.24
C GLY A 42 -3.41 17.20 -4.77
N PHE A 43 -3.65 15.90 -4.88
CA PHE A 43 -4.80 15.24 -4.26
C PHE A 43 -4.52 14.81 -2.81
N LYS A 44 -3.25 14.71 -2.42
CA LYS A 44 -2.93 14.41 -1.03
C LYS A 44 -3.71 15.39 -0.17
N ALA A 45 -4.77 14.87 0.42
CA ALA A 45 -5.56 15.62 1.36
C ALA A 45 -4.62 15.92 2.54
N ARG A 46 -3.91 17.03 2.44
CA ARG A 46 -3.44 17.71 3.63
C ARG A 46 -4.74 18.01 4.37
N SER A 47 -5.06 17.11 5.30
CA SER A 47 -6.17 17.31 6.20
C SER A 47 -6.13 18.78 6.62
N ASN A 48 -7.27 19.45 6.78
CA ASN A 48 -7.32 20.77 7.41
C ASN A 48 -6.74 20.74 8.85
N LEU A 49 -6.11 19.61 9.19
CA LEU A 49 -5.44 19.37 10.46
C LEU A 49 -4.09 20.07 10.44
N ASP A 50 -3.90 20.91 11.42
CA ASP A 50 -2.61 21.58 11.64
C ASP A 50 -1.53 20.54 11.92
N GLU A 51 -0.60 20.39 10.97
CA GLU A 51 0.50 19.42 11.06
C GLU A 51 1.33 19.63 12.34
N ASN A 52 1.47 20.87 12.81
CA ASN A 52 2.18 21.17 14.04
C ASN A 52 1.44 20.59 15.26
N LYS A 53 0.12 20.70 15.29
CA LYS A 53 -0.70 20.11 16.37
C LYS A 53 -0.62 18.57 16.34
N LEU A 54 -0.65 17.96 15.15
CA LEU A 54 -0.46 16.53 15.02
C LEU A 54 0.91 16.08 15.54
N ASN A 55 1.96 16.81 15.15
CA ASN A 55 3.32 16.55 15.62
C ASN A 55 3.46 16.72 17.14
N GLU A 56 2.84 17.75 17.73
CA GLU A 56 2.83 17.97 19.18
C GLU A 56 2.11 16.84 19.91
N GLN A 57 0.94 16.44 19.41
CA GLN A 57 0.17 15.33 20.00
C GLN A 57 0.94 14.02 19.94
N THR A 58 1.50 13.66 18.79
CA THR A 58 2.23 12.39 18.64
C THR A 58 3.52 12.37 19.45
N ARG A 59 4.27 13.48 19.53
CA ARG A 59 5.45 13.61 20.40
C ARG A 59 5.10 13.43 21.86
N THR A 60 3.99 14.01 22.31
CA THR A 60 3.52 13.87 23.69
C THR A 60 3.09 12.43 24.00
N LEU A 61 2.38 11.79 23.07
CA LEU A 61 1.89 10.43 23.25
C LEU A 61 3.00 9.37 23.16
N TYR A 62 4.01 9.61 22.31
CA TYR A 62 5.07 8.66 21.99
C TYR A 62 6.46 9.32 22.07
N PRO A 63 6.90 9.73 23.28
CA PRO A 63 8.17 10.42 23.48
C PRO A 63 9.38 9.53 23.19
N ASP A 64 9.23 8.22 23.34
CA ASP A 64 10.28 7.22 23.11
C ASP A 64 9.72 5.85 22.72
N ALA A 65 10.63 4.93 22.35
CA ALA A 65 10.27 3.58 21.91
C ALA A 65 9.64 2.74 23.04
N VAL A 66 10.06 2.94 24.27
CA VAL A 66 9.53 2.21 25.43
C VAL A 66 8.08 2.60 25.67
N THR A 67 7.76 3.88 25.56
CA THR A 67 6.39 4.38 25.70
C THR A 67 5.51 3.90 24.54
N MET A 68 6.04 3.90 23.30
CA MET A 68 5.31 3.35 22.16
C MET A 68 5.00 1.86 22.39
N GLU A 69 5.97 1.05 22.82
CA GLU A 69 5.78 -0.38 23.07
C GLU A 69 4.70 -0.61 24.14
N LYS A 70 4.72 0.13 25.24
CA LYS A 70 3.70 0.04 26.30
C LYS A 70 2.30 0.39 25.83
N LYS A 71 2.17 1.20 24.78
CA LYS A 71 0.88 1.63 24.22
C LYS A 71 0.34 0.71 23.11
N LEU A 72 1.09 -0.28 22.64
CA LEU A 72 0.61 -1.22 21.61
C LEU A 72 -0.70 -1.92 22.00
N PRO A 73 -0.90 -2.39 23.25
CA PRO A 73 -2.18 -2.97 23.66
C PRO A 73 -3.34 -1.97 23.56
N GLU A 74 -3.13 -0.70 23.92
CA GLU A 74 -4.15 0.34 23.82
C GLU A 74 -4.56 0.59 22.34
N ILE A 75 -3.60 0.60 21.43
CA ILE A 75 -3.86 0.75 19.98
C ILE A 75 -4.73 -0.42 19.51
N LEU A 76 -4.40 -1.66 19.87
CA LEU A 76 -5.18 -2.83 19.49
C LEU A 76 -6.59 -2.82 20.09
N GLN A 77 -6.75 -2.37 21.33
CA GLN A 77 -8.07 -2.24 21.95
C GLN A 77 -8.95 -1.20 21.22
N LYS A 78 -8.36 -0.09 20.78
CA LYS A 78 -9.06 0.90 19.95
C LYS A 78 -9.50 0.33 18.59
N LEU A 79 -8.79 -0.67 18.07
CA LEU A 79 -9.17 -1.43 16.88
C LEU A 79 -10.18 -2.54 17.15
N GLY A 80 -10.66 -2.68 18.40
CA GLY A 80 -11.70 -3.64 18.79
C GLY A 80 -11.18 -4.98 19.31
N PHE A 81 -9.87 -5.17 19.48
CA PHE A 81 -9.34 -6.39 20.12
C PHE A 81 -9.69 -6.40 21.61
N SER A 82 -10.03 -7.59 22.15
CA SER A 82 -10.22 -7.73 23.59
C SER A 82 -8.94 -7.39 24.36
N PRO A 83 -9.02 -6.92 25.61
CA PRO A 83 -7.83 -6.58 26.40
C PRO A 83 -6.80 -7.70 26.47
N ASP A 84 -7.25 -8.94 26.71
CA ASP A 84 -6.36 -10.11 26.81
C ASP A 84 -5.69 -10.42 25.47
N ARG A 85 -6.44 -10.30 24.35
CA ARG A 85 -5.88 -10.54 23.03
C ARG A 85 -4.91 -9.43 22.61
N ALA A 86 -5.24 -8.19 22.90
CA ALA A 86 -4.39 -7.04 22.65
C ALA A 86 -3.05 -7.17 23.41
N GLN A 87 -3.10 -7.53 24.68
CA GLN A 87 -1.90 -7.75 25.48
C GLN A 87 -1.08 -8.94 24.96
N TYR A 88 -1.75 -10.05 24.63
CA TYR A 88 -1.10 -11.24 24.09
C TYR A 88 -0.32 -10.95 22.79
N LEU A 89 -0.90 -10.17 21.87
CA LEU A 89 -0.23 -9.79 20.62
C LEU A 89 0.92 -8.82 20.89
N ALA A 90 0.68 -7.78 21.69
CA ALA A 90 1.68 -6.77 22.01
C ALA A 90 2.92 -7.33 22.72
N ASP A 91 2.77 -8.31 23.60
CA ASP A 91 3.90 -8.96 24.30
C ASP A 91 4.90 -9.63 23.32
N LYS A 92 4.45 -9.90 22.09
CA LYS A 92 5.26 -10.52 21.03
C LYS A 92 5.91 -9.53 20.09
N ILE A 93 5.72 -8.23 20.32
CA ILE A 93 6.23 -7.15 19.47
C ILE A 93 7.12 -6.25 20.33
N ALA A 94 8.32 -5.97 19.84
CA ALA A 94 9.23 -5.00 20.45
C ALA A 94 9.33 -3.77 19.54
N VAL A 95 9.49 -2.59 20.13
CA VAL A 95 9.66 -1.34 19.40
C VAL A 95 11.11 -0.90 19.45
N ASP A 96 11.72 -0.72 18.27
CA ASP A 96 13.09 -0.26 18.10
C ASP A 96 13.11 1.13 17.44
N PRO A 97 13.83 2.11 17.99
CA PRO A 97 14.00 3.40 17.33
C PRO A 97 14.91 3.24 16.10
N ALA A 98 14.52 3.86 14.98
CA ALA A 98 15.29 3.89 13.76
C ALA A 98 15.65 5.33 13.38
N ARG A 99 16.76 5.51 12.64
CA ARG A 99 17.18 6.81 12.09
C ARG A 99 16.65 7.05 10.67
N GLY A 100 16.30 5.98 9.97
CA GLY A 100 15.82 5.99 8.58
C GLY A 100 14.34 5.63 8.44
N SER A 101 14.02 4.94 7.35
CA SER A 101 12.67 4.40 7.09
C SER A 101 12.25 3.37 8.13
N GLY A 102 10.94 3.26 8.35
CA GLY A 102 10.34 2.21 9.16
C GLY A 102 10.53 0.83 8.53
N HIS A 103 10.47 -0.19 9.36
CA HIS A 103 10.50 -1.60 8.96
C HIS A 103 9.85 -2.48 10.02
N ALA A 104 9.13 -3.49 9.59
CA ALA A 104 8.64 -4.55 10.46
C ALA A 104 9.41 -5.84 10.20
N TRP A 105 10.11 -6.34 11.19
CA TRP A 105 10.77 -7.63 11.11
C TRP A 105 9.99 -8.68 11.89
N GLY A 106 9.49 -9.69 11.17
CA GLY A 106 8.82 -10.82 11.76
C GLY A 106 9.74 -11.64 12.67
N ALA A 107 9.16 -12.28 13.67
CA ALA A 107 9.87 -13.26 14.46
C ALA A 107 10.13 -14.54 13.62
N SER A 108 11.34 -15.05 13.64
CA SER A 108 11.71 -16.25 12.89
C SER A 108 11.09 -17.54 13.45
N MET A 109 10.74 -17.54 14.74
CA MET A 109 10.12 -18.68 15.42
C MET A 109 9.31 -18.26 16.63
N LYS A 110 8.40 -19.12 17.07
CA LYS A 110 7.64 -18.92 18.32
C LYS A 110 8.61 -18.73 19.51
N GLY A 111 8.27 -17.81 20.40
CA GLY A 111 9.12 -17.41 21.54
C GLY A 111 10.05 -16.22 21.25
N GLN A 112 10.30 -15.88 20.01
CA GLN A 112 10.95 -14.61 19.65
C GLN A 112 9.92 -13.49 19.49
N ARG A 113 10.37 -12.25 19.66
CA ARG A 113 9.56 -11.05 19.44
C ARG A 113 9.82 -10.50 18.03
N SER A 114 8.76 -10.13 17.33
CA SER A 114 8.85 -9.32 16.12
C SER A 114 9.32 -7.90 16.46
N ARG A 115 9.83 -7.15 15.48
CA ARG A 115 10.42 -5.83 15.68
C ARG A 115 9.71 -4.78 14.85
N LEU A 116 9.04 -3.86 15.53
CA LEU A 116 8.52 -2.62 14.96
C LEU A 116 9.64 -1.59 15.01
N ARG A 117 10.15 -1.18 13.84
CA ARG A 117 11.18 -0.14 13.75
C ARG A 117 10.59 1.10 13.11
N THR A 118 10.67 2.22 13.81
CA THR A 118 10.20 3.51 13.31
C THR A 118 11.07 4.65 13.79
N ARG A 119 10.93 5.80 13.15
CA ARG A 119 11.71 6.99 13.49
C ARG A 119 11.16 7.65 14.76
N ILE A 120 11.94 7.62 15.82
CA ILE A 120 11.64 8.28 17.09
C ILE A 120 12.82 9.17 17.46
N PRO A 121 12.80 10.46 17.05
CA PRO A 121 13.83 11.44 17.44
C PRO A 121 13.80 11.71 18.96
N SER A 122 14.85 12.41 19.46
CA SER A 122 14.95 12.81 20.87
C SER A 122 13.80 13.71 21.33
N GLN A 123 13.13 14.41 20.40
CA GLN A 123 11.96 15.24 20.70
C GLN A 123 10.64 14.46 20.71
N GLY A 124 10.68 13.15 20.59
CA GLY A 124 9.51 12.30 20.43
C GLY A 124 9.09 12.08 18.97
N MET A 125 8.20 11.13 18.75
CA MET A 125 7.72 10.71 17.43
C MET A 125 6.85 11.81 16.81
N ASP A 126 7.23 12.32 15.62
CA ASP A 126 6.39 13.21 14.83
C ASP A 126 5.24 12.40 14.16
N TYR A 127 4.24 13.10 13.62
CA TYR A 127 3.09 12.44 13.00
C TYR A 127 3.49 11.52 11.85
N LYS A 128 4.47 11.92 11.05
CA LYS A 128 4.98 11.06 9.96
C LYS A 128 5.59 9.77 10.50
N GLY A 129 6.37 9.86 11.57
CA GLY A 129 6.92 8.68 12.26
C GLY A 129 5.82 7.79 12.84
N TYR A 130 4.76 8.39 13.40
CA TYR A 130 3.61 7.68 13.91
C TYR A 130 2.80 6.97 12.80
N ASN A 131 2.50 7.66 11.70
CA ASN A 131 1.79 7.07 10.56
C ASN A 131 2.54 5.84 10.01
N ILE A 132 3.88 5.95 9.87
CA ILE A 132 4.75 4.82 9.52
C ILE A 132 4.71 3.75 10.61
N ALA A 133 4.73 4.12 11.90
CA ALA A 133 4.66 3.15 12.99
C ALA A 133 3.38 2.32 12.94
N ILE A 134 2.23 2.91 12.61
CA ILE A 134 0.97 2.17 12.48
C ILE A 134 1.00 1.22 11.28
N HIS A 135 1.62 1.61 10.17
CA HIS A 135 1.87 0.72 9.02
C HIS A 135 2.71 -0.49 9.43
N GLU A 136 3.88 -0.26 10.02
CA GLU A 136 4.79 -1.33 10.46
C GLU A 136 4.16 -2.20 11.56
N PHE A 137 3.31 -1.60 12.40
CA PHE A 137 2.56 -2.33 13.40
C PHE A 137 1.55 -3.30 12.76
N GLY A 138 0.91 -2.88 11.67
CA GLY A 138 0.05 -3.75 10.87
C GLY A 138 0.77 -5.02 10.40
N HIS A 139 1.99 -4.87 9.86
CA HIS A 139 2.84 -6.01 9.53
C HIS A 139 3.15 -6.89 10.74
N ASN A 140 3.56 -6.30 11.87
CA ASN A 140 3.91 -7.09 13.06
C ASN A 140 2.70 -7.84 13.64
N VAL A 141 1.50 -7.26 13.60
CA VAL A 141 0.27 -7.92 14.02
C VAL A 141 -0.05 -9.09 13.08
N GLU A 142 0.01 -8.87 11.76
CA GLU A 142 -0.17 -9.93 10.76
C GLU A 142 0.82 -11.07 11.00
N GLN A 143 2.12 -10.77 11.08
CA GLN A 143 3.19 -11.75 11.29
C GLN A 143 3.01 -12.53 12.60
N THR A 144 2.58 -11.85 13.66
CA THR A 144 2.33 -12.47 14.97
C THR A 144 1.14 -13.41 14.92
N ILE A 145 0.01 -13.00 14.35
CA ILE A 145 -1.18 -13.85 14.19
C ILE A 145 -0.85 -15.04 13.30
N SER A 146 -0.21 -14.81 12.16
CA SER A 146 0.23 -15.89 11.26
C SER A 146 1.13 -16.92 11.96
N LEU A 147 2.12 -16.46 12.72
CA LEU A 147 3.07 -17.35 13.40
C LEU A 147 2.43 -18.19 14.52
N TYR A 148 1.48 -17.60 15.25
CA TYR A 148 0.95 -18.23 16.47
C TYR A 148 -0.40 -18.90 16.29
N ASP A 149 -1.23 -18.43 15.37
CA ASP A 149 -2.63 -18.85 15.24
C ASP A 149 -2.90 -19.71 13.99
N VAL A 150 -1.97 -19.77 13.02
CA VAL A 150 -2.07 -20.74 11.92
C VAL A 150 -1.75 -22.12 12.46
N ASP A 151 -2.71 -23.04 12.39
CA ASP A 151 -2.62 -24.38 12.98
C ASP A 151 -1.44 -25.18 12.42
N TYR A 152 -1.22 -25.10 11.11
CA TYR A 152 -0.11 -25.78 10.45
C TYR A 152 1.07 -24.81 10.27
N TYR A 153 2.10 -24.99 11.09
CA TYR A 153 3.25 -24.05 11.17
C TYR A 153 3.88 -23.73 9.82
N MET A 154 4.00 -24.72 8.93
CA MET A 154 4.61 -24.52 7.60
C MET A 154 3.81 -23.62 6.68
N LEU A 155 2.56 -23.34 7.01
CA LEU A 155 1.70 -22.40 6.30
C LEU A 155 1.63 -21.03 6.97
N ASN A 156 2.46 -20.73 7.98
CA ASN A 156 2.47 -19.39 8.57
C ASN A 156 2.84 -18.33 7.52
N GLY A 157 2.26 -17.13 7.63
CA GLY A 157 2.43 -16.01 6.71
C GLY A 157 1.25 -15.80 5.79
N VAL A 158 1.44 -14.92 4.82
CA VAL A 158 0.47 -14.57 3.77
C VAL A 158 1.04 -14.94 2.39
N PRO A 159 0.26 -14.92 1.32
CA PRO A 159 0.68 -15.40 0.00
C PRO A 159 2.01 -14.83 -0.49
N ASN A 160 2.17 -13.52 -0.45
CA ASN A 160 3.38 -12.81 -0.90
C ASN A 160 3.41 -11.37 -0.35
N THR A 161 4.44 -10.61 -0.74
CA THR A 161 4.65 -9.22 -0.28
C THR A 161 3.46 -8.30 -0.53
N ALA A 162 2.73 -8.44 -1.64
CA ALA A 162 1.58 -7.59 -1.92
C ALA A 162 0.48 -7.71 -0.85
N PHE A 163 0.28 -8.92 -0.31
CA PHE A 163 -0.71 -9.16 0.74
C PHE A 163 -0.30 -8.57 2.09
N THR A 164 0.97 -8.72 2.49
CA THR A 164 1.43 -8.11 3.73
C THR A 164 1.39 -6.58 3.67
N GLU A 165 1.75 -5.98 2.51
CA GLU A 165 1.61 -4.53 2.29
C GLU A 165 0.14 -4.07 2.39
N ALA A 166 -0.78 -4.77 1.72
CA ALA A 166 -2.20 -4.44 1.79
C ALA A 166 -2.73 -4.45 3.23
N LEU A 167 -2.33 -5.44 4.03
CA LEU A 167 -2.73 -5.56 5.43
C LEU A 167 -2.15 -4.46 6.32
N ALA A 168 -0.92 -4.03 6.04
CA ALA A 168 -0.30 -2.88 6.71
C ALA A 168 -1.03 -1.56 6.38
N PHE A 169 -1.42 -1.35 5.12
CA PHE A 169 -2.22 -0.20 4.72
C PHE A 169 -3.61 -0.17 5.38
N VAL A 170 -4.23 -1.33 5.59
CA VAL A 170 -5.50 -1.44 6.34
C VAL A 170 -5.35 -0.89 7.77
N PHE A 171 -4.21 -1.11 8.42
CA PHE A 171 -3.91 -0.51 9.72
C PHE A 171 -3.62 0.99 9.59
N GLN A 172 -2.73 1.36 8.67
CA GLN A 172 -2.28 2.74 8.48
C GLN A 172 -3.42 3.72 8.23
N LYS A 173 -4.44 3.30 7.48
CA LYS A 173 -5.63 4.11 7.19
C LYS A 173 -6.39 4.56 8.45
N ARG A 174 -6.19 3.91 9.59
CA ARG A 174 -6.85 4.19 10.86
C ARG A 174 -6.02 5.07 11.80
N ASP A 175 -4.92 5.61 11.33
CA ASP A 175 -3.96 6.35 12.16
C ASP A 175 -4.57 7.55 12.89
N LEU A 176 -5.36 8.38 12.20
CA LEU A 176 -6.06 9.53 12.81
C LEU A 176 -7.14 9.08 13.79
N GLU A 177 -7.92 8.06 13.45
CA GLU A 177 -8.93 7.49 14.33
C GLU A 177 -8.30 6.99 15.65
N LEU A 178 -7.14 6.33 15.56
CA LEU A 178 -6.37 5.86 16.70
C LEU A 178 -5.83 6.99 17.59
N LEU A 179 -5.61 8.18 17.02
CA LEU A 179 -5.30 9.40 17.78
C LEU A 179 -6.55 10.08 18.36
N GLY A 180 -7.75 9.55 18.10
CA GLY A 180 -9.02 10.16 18.50
C GLY A 180 -9.40 11.37 17.67
N ILE A 181 -8.81 11.53 16.49
CA ILE A 181 -9.06 12.65 15.58
C ILE A 181 -10.08 12.21 14.53
N LYS A 182 -11.18 12.97 14.45
CA LYS A 182 -12.14 12.87 13.34
C LYS A 182 -11.81 13.93 12.32
N ASP A 183 -11.56 13.51 11.10
CA ASP A 183 -11.43 14.43 10.00
C ASP A 183 -12.84 14.69 9.42
N GLU A 184 -13.34 15.90 9.63
CA GLU A 184 -14.67 16.31 9.20
C GLU A 184 -14.67 16.96 7.80
N ASN A 185 -13.55 16.87 7.06
CA ASN A 185 -13.49 17.42 5.71
C ASN A 185 -14.36 16.59 4.75
N PRO A 186 -15.46 17.13 4.21
CA PRO A 186 -16.36 16.38 3.31
C PRO A 186 -15.68 15.98 2.00
N GLU A 187 -14.64 16.70 1.57
CA GLU A 187 -13.87 16.38 0.37
C GLU A 187 -12.77 15.33 0.59
N LYS A 188 -12.54 14.93 1.85
CA LYS A 188 -11.44 14.01 2.17
C LYS A 188 -11.55 12.68 1.44
N GLU A 189 -12.70 12.01 1.55
CA GLU A 189 -12.92 10.71 0.90
C GLU A 189 -12.66 10.80 -0.61
N LYS A 190 -13.14 11.87 -1.25
CA LYS A 190 -12.93 12.14 -2.66
C LYS A 190 -11.44 12.33 -2.99
N MET A 191 -10.75 13.16 -2.19
CA MET A 191 -9.31 13.41 -2.40
C MET A 191 -8.48 12.15 -2.16
N ASP A 192 -8.76 11.39 -1.12
CA ASP A 192 -8.07 10.15 -0.80
C ASP A 192 -8.24 9.10 -1.93
N ILE A 193 -9.45 8.97 -2.49
CA ILE A 193 -9.71 8.09 -3.62
C ILE A 193 -8.93 8.56 -4.86
N LEU A 194 -8.98 9.85 -5.19
CA LEU A 194 -8.27 10.40 -6.35
C LEU A 194 -6.75 10.25 -6.20
N ASP A 195 -6.20 10.46 -5.00
CA ASP A 195 -4.76 10.26 -4.72
C ASP A 195 -4.34 8.81 -4.91
N LYS A 196 -5.10 7.88 -4.32
CA LYS A 196 -4.84 6.43 -4.47
C LYS A 196 -4.94 5.97 -5.92
N ILE A 197 -5.97 6.40 -6.64
CA ILE A 197 -6.14 6.08 -8.07
C ILE A 197 -4.97 6.60 -8.90
N TRP A 198 -4.52 7.84 -8.65
CA TRP A 198 -3.42 8.41 -9.42
C TRP A 198 -2.08 7.76 -9.09
N SER A 199 -1.82 7.49 -7.82
CA SER A 199 -0.65 6.72 -7.38
C SER A 199 -0.65 5.30 -7.95
N MET A 200 -1.82 4.65 -7.98
CA MET A 200 -1.97 3.33 -8.60
C MET A 200 -1.74 3.40 -10.11
N TYR A 201 -2.20 4.47 -10.78
CA TYR A 201 -2.00 4.68 -12.21
C TYR A 201 -0.51 4.76 -12.55
N GLU A 202 0.27 5.50 -11.77
CA GLU A 202 1.73 5.55 -11.89
C GLU A 202 2.36 4.16 -11.74
N ILE A 203 2.19 3.54 -10.56
CA ILE A 203 2.94 2.32 -10.21
C ILE A 203 2.52 1.11 -11.05
N CYS A 204 1.28 1.07 -11.52
CA CYS A 204 0.78 0.00 -12.37
C CYS A 204 1.48 -0.03 -13.73
N GLY A 205 1.69 1.12 -14.36
CA GLY A 205 2.43 1.21 -15.62
C GLY A 205 3.90 0.90 -15.49
N VAL A 206 4.52 1.32 -14.38
CA VAL A 206 5.91 0.96 -14.07
C VAL A 206 6.03 -0.55 -13.85
N SER A 207 5.05 -1.17 -13.18
CA SER A 207 4.98 -2.62 -12.98
C SER A 207 4.83 -3.38 -14.31
N MET A 208 4.00 -2.88 -15.22
CA MET A 208 3.85 -3.44 -16.57
C MET A 208 5.16 -3.37 -17.36
N LEU A 209 5.92 -2.27 -17.20
CA LEU A 209 7.23 -2.14 -17.84
C LEU A 209 8.22 -3.15 -17.25
N ASP A 210 8.29 -3.29 -15.92
CA ASP A 210 9.17 -4.24 -15.25
C ASP A 210 8.90 -5.68 -15.73
N ILE A 211 7.64 -6.11 -15.75
CA ILE A 211 7.23 -7.42 -16.29
C ILE A 211 7.63 -7.57 -17.77
N SER A 212 7.40 -6.55 -18.58
CA SER A 212 7.71 -6.59 -20.01
C SER A 212 9.21 -6.68 -20.27
N VAL A 213 10.02 -5.96 -19.51
CA VAL A 213 11.49 -6.01 -19.57
C VAL A 213 11.99 -7.42 -19.22
N TRP A 214 11.46 -8.02 -18.15
CA TRP A 214 11.86 -9.38 -17.76
C TRP A 214 11.42 -10.44 -18.77
N LYS A 215 10.23 -10.34 -19.34
CA LYS A 215 9.79 -11.20 -20.46
C LYS A 215 10.74 -11.09 -21.65
N TRP A 216 11.14 -9.84 -21.97
CA TRP A 216 12.08 -9.60 -23.05
C TRP A 216 13.46 -10.23 -22.76
N MET A 217 13.98 -10.07 -21.54
CA MET A 217 15.27 -10.65 -21.12
C MET A 217 15.24 -12.18 -21.19
N TYR A 218 14.18 -12.84 -20.75
CA TYR A 218 14.03 -14.29 -20.89
C TYR A 218 13.99 -14.77 -22.33
N ALA A 219 13.40 -13.97 -23.22
CA ALA A 219 13.38 -14.27 -24.65
C ALA A 219 14.73 -13.98 -25.35
N HIS A 220 15.61 -13.17 -24.72
CA HIS A 220 16.90 -12.73 -25.28
C HIS A 220 18.06 -12.97 -24.29
N PRO A 221 18.35 -14.23 -23.90
CA PRO A 221 19.30 -14.55 -22.81
C PRO A 221 20.74 -14.12 -23.10
N ASN A 222 21.09 -13.85 -24.37
CA ASN A 222 22.43 -13.43 -24.78
C ASN A 222 22.50 -11.93 -25.14
N ALA A 223 21.47 -11.15 -24.79
CA ALA A 223 21.44 -9.73 -25.10
C ALA A 223 22.56 -8.96 -24.39
N THR A 224 23.11 -7.99 -25.08
CA THR A 224 24.07 -7.04 -24.51
C THR A 224 23.34 -5.98 -23.68
N ALA A 225 24.09 -5.25 -22.85
CA ALA A 225 23.55 -4.13 -22.09
C ALA A 225 22.96 -3.02 -22.99
N GLY A 226 23.53 -2.80 -24.18
CA GLY A 226 23.01 -1.84 -25.16
C GLY A 226 21.65 -2.27 -25.71
N GLU A 227 21.51 -3.54 -26.10
CA GLU A 227 20.23 -4.07 -26.58
C GLU A 227 19.15 -4.05 -25.49
N LEU A 228 19.52 -4.32 -24.23
CA LEU A 228 18.60 -4.19 -23.11
C LEU A 228 18.15 -2.74 -22.93
N GLN A 229 19.06 -1.77 -23.00
CA GLN A 229 18.71 -0.34 -22.91
C GLN A 229 17.72 0.07 -24.02
N GLU A 230 17.98 -0.33 -25.27
CA GLU A 230 17.08 -0.05 -26.41
C GLU A 230 15.70 -0.70 -26.18
N ALA A 231 15.67 -1.93 -25.67
CA ALA A 231 14.43 -2.64 -25.37
C ALA A 231 13.63 -1.93 -24.26
N VAL A 232 14.27 -1.49 -23.17
CA VAL A 232 13.62 -0.75 -22.08
C VAL A 232 13.01 0.55 -22.59
N ILE A 233 13.75 1.33 -23.40
CA ILE A 233 13.26 2.57 -24.00
C ILE A 233 12.04 2.30 -24.89
N ARG A 234 12.11 1.29 -25.75
CA ARG A 234 11.02 0.92 -26.66
C ARG A 234 9.78 0.46 -25.89
N LEU A 235 9.94 -0.46 -24.95
CA LEU A 235 8.84 -0.99 -24.13
C LEU A 235 8.18 0.12 -23.29
N SER A 236 8.98 1.04 -22.74
CA SER A 236 8.46 2.18 -22.01
C SER A 236 7.55 3.06 -22.88
N LYS A 237 7.98 3.36 -24.10
CA LYS A 237 7.17 4.12 -25.08
C LYS A 237 5.91 3.38 -25.49
N GLU A 238 5.98 2.08 -25.72
CA GLU A 238 4.83 1.25 -26.08
C GLU A 238 3.75 1.29 -24.97
N ILE A 239 4.14 1.09 -23.71
CA ILE A 239 3.25 1.14 -22.54
C ILE A 239 2.70 2.56 -22.36
N TRP A 240 3.57 3.59 -22.45
CA TRP A 240 3.13 4.97 -22.39
C TRP A 240 2.09 5.30 -23.45
N ASN A 241 2.36 4.96 -24.69
CA ASN A 241 1.47 5.26 -25.82
C ASN A 241 0.13 4.53 -25.69
N LYS A 242 0.12 3.33 -25.14
CA LYS A 242 -1.10 2.55 -24.95
C LYS A 242 -1.99 3.14 -23.85
N TYR A 243 -1.44 3.44 -22.69
CA TYR A 243 -2.22 3.75 -21.50
C TYR A 243 -2.22 5.23 -21.10
N TYR A 244 -1.09 5.92 -21.26
CA TYR A 244 -0.89 7.28 -20.73
C TYR A 244 -1.10 8.36 -21.80
N ALA A 245 -0.66 8.16 -23.02
CA ALA A 245 -0.84 9.13 -24.10
C ALA A 245 -2.31 9.54 -24.30
N PRO A 246 -3.32 8.65 -24.14
CA PRO A 246 -4.74 9.04 -24.21
C PRO A 246 -5.20 9.98 -23.10
N VAL A 247 -4.50 10.02 -21.97
CA VAL A 247 -4.80 10.88 -20.81
C VAL A 247 -3.99 12.17 -20.84
N PHE A 248 -2.69 12.07 -21.14
CA PHE A 248 -1.74 13.18 -21.09
C PHE A 248 -1.70 14.00 -22.41
N GLY A 249 -2.06 13.38 -23.53
CA GLY A 249 -1.99 14.02 -24.83
C GLY A 249 -0.57 14.11 -25.43
N VAL A 250 0.43 13.50 -24.79
CA VAL A 250 1.83 13.43 -25.23
C VAL A 250 2.22 11.98 -25.48
N LYS A 251 3.11 11.74 -26.46
CA LYS A 251 3.53 10.40 -26.90
C LYS A 251 5.03 10.20 -26.71
N ASP A 252 5.42 8.94 -26.79
CA ASP A 252 6.82 8.48 -26.85
C ASP A 252 7.67 8.86 -25.61
N GLU A 253 7.01 9.03 -24.47
CA GLU A 253 7.66 9.34 -23.21
C GLU A 253 8.26 8.08 -22.55
N THR A 254 9.37 8.28 -21.84
CA THR A 254 10.12 7.20 -21.21
C THR A 254 10.15 7.30 -19.68
N VAL A 255 9.30 8.13 -19.10
CA VAL A 255 9.28 8.43 -17.65
C VAL A 255 9.04 7.19 -16.79
N LEU A 256 8.41 6.15 -17.32
CA LEU A 256 8.20 4.88 -16.61
C LEU A 256 9.51 4.11 -16.37
N ALA A 257 10.58 4.40 -17.13
CA ALA A 257 11.84 3.68 -17.07
C ALA A 257 12.86 4.21 -16.03
N ILE A 258 12.47 5.18 -15.18
CA ILE A 258 13.41 5.80 -14.24
C ILE A 258 13.54 5.06 -12.90
N TYR A 259 12.73 4.04 -12.66
CA TYR A 259 12.65 3.36 -11.37
C TYR A 259 13.80 2.36 -11.17
N SER A 260 14.68 2.63 -10.22
CA SER A 260 15.83 1.78 -9.90
C SER A 260 15.45 0.38 -9.39
N HIS A 261 14.21 0.20 -8.93
CA HIS A 261 13.70 -1.10 -8.48
C HIS A 261 13.78 -2.17 -9.58
N MET A 262 13.59 -1.80 -10.85
CA MET A 262 13.73 -2.73 -11.98
C MET A 262 15.12 -3.38 -12.05
N ILE A 263 16.15 -2.71 -11.49
CA ILE A 263 17.52 -3.22 -11.44
C ILE A 263 17.81 -3.86 -10.08
N GLY A 264 17.49 -3.14 -8.98
CA GLY A 264 17.83 -3.56 -7.62
C GLY A 264 16.92 -4.65 -7.05
N TYR A 265 15.64 -4.63 -7.41
CA TYR A 265 14.60 -5.52 -6.90
C TYR A 265 13.63 -5.92 -8.00
N PRO A 266 14.08 -6.76 -8.96
CA PRO A 266 13.30 -7.11 -10.15
C PRO A 266 11.94 -7.72 -9.80
N LEU A 267 10.90 -7.33 -10.54
CA LEU A 267 9.51 -7.76 -10.38
C LEU A 267 8.85 -7.39 -9.04
N TYR A 268 9.53 -6.61 -8.20
CA TYR A 268 9.00 -6.20 -6.90
C TYR A 268 7.92 -5.09 -7.04
N LEU A 269 8.02 -4.25 -8.07
CA LEU A 269 7.11 -3.11 -8.28
C LEU A 269 5.64 -3.54 -8.39
N SER A 270 5.38 -4.70 -8.98
CA SER A 270 4.02 -5.26 -9.06
C SER A 270 3.40 -5.55 -7.68
N ALA A 271 4.20 -5.79 -6.64
CA ALA A 271 3.71 -6.00 -5.29
C ALA A 271 3.03 -4.74 -4.72
N TYR A 272 3.52 -3.55 -5.06
CA TYR A 272 2.87 -2.30 -4.64
C TYR A 272 1.51 -2.11 -5.32
N ALA A 273 1.44 -2.29 -6.64
CA ALA A 273 0.19 -2.18 -7.38
C ALA A 273 -0.85 -3.21 -6.89
N PHE A 274 -0.43 -4.46 -6.73
CA PHE A 274 -1.29 -5.51 -6.17
C PHE A 274 -1.73 -5.19 -4.74
N GLY A 275 -0.81 -4.72 -3.91
CA GLY A 275 -1.11 -4.34 -2.53
C GLY A 275 -2.23 -3.31 -2.43
N GLN A 276 -2.23 -2.32 -3.31
CA GLN A 276 -3.31 -1.31 -3.36
C GLN A 276 -4.65 -1.90 -3.80
N ILE A 277 -4.67 -2.79 -4.80
CA ILE A 277 -5.91 -3.48 -5.23
C ILE A 277 -6.47 -4.33 -4.08
N ILE A 278 -5.62 -5.11 -3.43
CA ILE A 278 -6.00 -5.97 -2.30
C ILE A 278 -6.50 -5.11 -1.13
N GLU A 279 -5.81 -4.01 -0.79
CA GLU A 279 -6.23 -3.08 0.26
C GLU A 279 -7.64 -2.55 0.00
N PHE A 280 -7.90 -2.06 -1.22
CA PHE A 280 -9.22 -1.55 -1.59
C PHE A 280 -10.32 -2.62 -1.41
N GLN A 281 -10.05 -3.83 -1.84
CA GLN A 281 -11.00 -4.94 -1.74
C GLN A 281 -11.22 -5.35 -0.28
N LEU A 282 -10.17 -5.36 0.54
CA LEU A 282 -10.26 -5.65 1.97
C LEU A 282 -11.00 -4.54 2.73
N GLU A 283 -10.71 -3.26 2.47
CA GLU A 283 -11.39 -2.14 3.09
C GLU A 283 -12.89 -2.12 2.76
N ASN A 284 -13.23 -2.38 1.49
CA ASN A 284 -14.64 -2.51 1.08
C ASN A 284 -15.34 -3.67 1.82
N TYR A 285 -14.64 -4.78 2.01
CA TYR A 285 -15.15 -5.92 2.78
C TYR A 285 -15.30 -5.62 4.27
N LEU A 286 -14.32 -4.95 4.88
CA LEU A 286 -14.27 -4.66 6.32
C LEU A 286 -15.26 -3.56 6.75
N ASN A 287 -15.78 -2.78 5.80
CA ASN A 287 -16.70 -1.70 6.10
C ASN A 287 -17.96 -2.22 6.83
N GLY A 288 -18.22 -1.66 8.02
CA GLY A 288 -19.35 -2.03 8.86
C GLY A 288 -19.22 -3.39 9.58
N LYS A 289 -18.06 -4.02 9.55
CA LYS A 289 -17.78 -5.29 10.25
C LYS A 289 -16.99 -5.08 11.54
N ASP A 290 -16.98 -6.11 12.38
CA ASP A 290 -16.10 -6.19 13.55
C ASP A 290 -14.65 -6.35 13.06
N PHE A 291 -13.89 -5.26 13.11
CA PHE A 291 -12.54 -5.18 12.58
C PHE A 291 -11.60 -6.22 13.19
N ALA A 292 -11.56 -6.31 14.52
CA ALA A 292 -10.63 -7.21 15.22
C ALA A 292 -10.89 -8.69 14.92
N ASN A 293 -12.17 -9.09 14.88
CA ASN A 293 -12.57 -10.45 14.57
C ASN A 293 -12.27 -10.79 13.11
N GLU A 294 -12.60 -9.91 12.17
CA GLU A 294 -12.35 -10.15 10.75
C GLU A 294 -10.86 -10.14 10.42
N VAL A 295 -10.09 -9.20 10.95
CA VAL A 295 -8.64 -9.15 10.77
C VAL A 295 -7.98 -10.42 11.35
N SER A 296 -8.40 -10.86 12.53
CA SER A 296 -7.90 -12.11 13.13
C SER A 296 -8.22 -13.32 12.25
N ARG A 297 -9.43 -13.40 11.70
CA ARG A 297 -9.84 -14.46 10.77
C ARG A 297 -9.01 -14.45 9.48
N ILE A 298 -8.82 -13.27 8.90
CA ILE A 298 -8.10 -13.07 7.64
C ILE A 298 -6.61 -13.41 7.80
N PHE A 299 -5.95 -12.93 8.87
CA PHE A 299 -4.52 -13.12 9.06
C PHE A 299 -4.14 -14.56 9.40
N LYS A 300 -5.04 -15.34 9.99
CA LYS A 300 -4.79 -16.75 10.33
C LYS A 300 -5.08 -17.74 9.20
N GLN A 301 -5.42 -17.28 7.99
CA GLN A 301 -5.64 -18.17 6.85
C GLN A 301 -4.37 -18.93 6.44
N GLY A 302 -3.21 -18.34 6.72
CA GLY A 302 -1.93 -18.92 6.34
C GLY A 302 -1.54 -18.61 4.90
N ARG A 303 -0.41 -19.16 4.47
CA ARG A 303 0.22 -18.92 3.16
C ARG A 303 -0.45 -19.78 2.08
N LEU A 304 -1.68 -19.44 1.76
CA LEU A 304 -2.43 -20.02 0.65
C LEU A 304 -2.02 -19.37 -0.69
N THR A 305 -2.49 -19.91 -1.81
CA THR A 305 -2.36 -19.21 -3.09
C THR A 305 -3.18 -17.92 -3.10
N PRO A 306 -2.76 -16.87 -3.82
CA PRO A 306 -3.42 -15.56 -3.82
C PRO A 306 -4.94 -15.60 -4.04
N ASN A 307 -5.38 -16.33 -5.07
CA ASN A 307 -6.81 -16.41 -5.41
C ASN A 307 -7.63 -17.12 -4.31
N VAL A 308 -7.11 -18.18 -3.71
CA VAL A 308 -7.77 -18.88 -2.61
C VAL A 308 -7.83 -17.99 -1.39
N TRP A 309 -6.73 -17.31 -1.07
CA TRP A 309 -6.64 -16.45 0.10
C TRP A 309 -7.64 -15.29 0.04
N ILE A 310 -7.68 -14.54 -1.08
CA ILE A 310 -8.58 -13.38 -1.21
C ILE A 310 -10.04 -13.80 -1.24
N LYS A 311 -10.34 -14.92 -1.87
CA LYS A 311 -11.70 -15.48 -1.90
C LYS A 311 -12.19 -15.91 -0.52
N GLN A 312 -11.35 -16.52 0.30
CA GLN A 312 -11.67 -16.85 1.69
C GLN A 312 -11.73 -15.61 2.58
N ALA A 313 -10.91 -14.60 2.30
CA ALA A 313 -10.91 -13.34 3.04
C ALA A 313 -12.20 -12.55 2.83
N THR A 314 -12.61 -12.37 1.56
CA THR A 314 -13.65 -11.42 1.17
C THR A 314 -14.93 -12.06 0.59
N GLY A 315 -14.89 -13.33 0.21
CA GLY A 315 -15.94 -14.02 -0.52
C GLY A 315 -15.86 -13.84 -2.05
N ASN A 316 -14.98 -12.98 -2.55
CA ASN A 316 -14.85 -12.63 -3.96
C ASN A 316 -13.46 -12.92 -4.50
N ASP A 317 -13.35 -13.12 -5.82
CA ASP A 317 -12.09 -13.22 -6.51
C ASP A 317 -11.38 -11.84 -6.53
N LEU A 318 -10.06 -11.83 -6.75
CA LEU A 318 -9.30 -10.57 -6.83
C LEU A 318 -9.71 -9.77 -8.07
N THR A 319 -10.07 -8.51 -7.87
CA THR A 319 -10.57 -7.61 -8.92
C THR A 319 -10.26 -6.15 -8.62
N VAL A 320 -10.15 -5.34 -9.66
CA VAL A 320 -10.04 -3.87 -9.57
C VAL A 320 -11.40 -3.17 -9.46
N ASP A 321 -12.51 -3.89 -9.58
CA ASP A 321 -13.86 -3.31 -9.62
C ASP A 321 -14.18 -2.43 -8.42
N PRO A 322 -13.89 -2.81 -7.15
CA PRO A 322 -14.17 -1.95 -6.00
C PRO A 322 -13.46 -0.58 -6.08
N MET A 323 -12.24 -0.57 -6.61
CA MET A 323 -11.46 0.65 -6.81
C MET A 323 -12.08 1.54 -7.91
N LEU A 324 -12.47 0.95 -9.04
CA LEU A 324 -13.11 1.67 -10.14
C LEU A 324 -14.53 2.14 -9.78
N GLU A 325 -15.28 1.38 -8.99
CA GLU A 325 -16.59 1.78 -8.47
C GLU A 325 -16.48 2.98 -7.53
N ALA A 326 -15.51 2.98 -6.62
CA ALA A 326 -15.22 4.12 -5.75
C ALA A 326 -14.86 5.36 -6.58
N LEU A 327 -14.02 5.20 -7.62
CA LEU A 327 -13.69 6.29 -8.53
C LEU A 327 -14.92 6.83 -9.25
N ARG A 328 -15.76 5.96 -9.82
CA ARG A 328 -17.01 6.37 -10.49
C ARG A 328 -17.94 7.15 -9.59
N LYS A 329 -18.02 6.79 -8.31
CA LYS A 329 -18.84 7.49 -7.33
C LYS A 329 -18.34 8.92 -7.15
N VAL A 330 -17.05 9.10 -6.86
CA VAL A 330 -16.47 10.44 -6.60
C VAL A 330 -16.36 11.34 -7.83
N LEU A 331 -16.44 10.78 -9.03
CA LEU A 331 -16.48 11.57 -10.28
C LEU A 331 -17.88 12.10 -10.62
N LYS A 332 -18.95 11.52 -10.02
CA LYS A 332 -20.33 12.00 -10.21
C LYS A 332 -20.71 13.15 -9.28
N ASP A 333 -20.04 13.22 -8.13
CA ASP A 333 -20.18 14.27 -7.12
C ASP A 333 -19.28 15.48 -7.47
#